data_07d6eedca7d134ccb52f3c103431f91a
#
_entry.id   07d6eedca7d134ccb52f3c103431f91a
#
_cell.length_a   1.000
_cell.length_b   1.000
_cell.length_c   1.000
_cell.angle_alpha   90.00
_cell.angle_beta   90.00
_cell.angle_gamma   90.00
#
_symmetry.space_group_name_H-M   'P 1'
#
loop_
_entity.id
_entity.type
_entity.pdbx_description
1 polymer ?
#
loop_
_entity_poly.entity_id
_entity_poly.type
_entity_poly.pdbx_seq_one_letter_code
_entity_poly.pdbx_strand_id
1 'polypeptide(L)' 'MKKRTLTNPDAPFQRIQDACRITGLSQYYLRRGCIDGTIPHIKSGTTYMINIPKLLKKLN' A
#
# COMPACT_ATOMS: atom_id res chain seq x y z
N MET A 1 1.01 21.20 13.45
CA MET A 1 1.09 20.68 13.01
C MET A 1 1.12 20.07 12.67
N LYS A 2 0.99 19.72 12.64
CA LYS A 2 1.00 19.03 12.27
C LYS A 2 1.35 18.23 11.77
N LYS A 3 1.47 17.78 11.71
CA LYS A 3 1.93 17.01 11.40
C LYS A 3 1.77 16.34 10.66
N ARG A 4 1.90 15.81 10.27
CA ARG A 4 1.85 15.15 9.66
C ARG A 4 1.65 14.09 9.47
N THR A 5 1.08 13.80 9.56
CA THR A 5 1.08 12.67 9.39
C THR A 5 0.88 12.12 8.38
N LEU A 6 1.19 11.69 8.33
CA LEU A 6 1.44 10.94 7.59
C LEU A 6 0.49 10.29 6.88
N THR A 7 -0.10 9.32 7.24
CA THR A 7 -0.90 8.50 6.45
C THR A 7 -2.32 8.62 6.88
N ASN A 8 -3.17 9.04 5.99
CA ASN A 8 -4.59 9.02 6.17
C ASN A 8 -5.07 7.60 5.89
N PRO A 9 -5.65 6.89 6.87
CA PRO A 9 -6.07 5.49 6.63
C PRO A 9 -7.18 5.37 5.59
N ASP A 10 -7.85 6.48 5.27
CA ASP A 10 -8.88 6.47 4.24
C ASP A 10 -8.35 6.79 2.85
N ALA A 11 -7.08 7.16 2.75
CA ALA A 11 -6.49 7.46 1.46
C ALA A 11 -6.39 6.20 0.61
N PRO A 12 -6.65 6.29 -0.71
CA PRO A 12 -6.60 5.10 -1.56
C PRO A 12 -5.20 4.52 -1.71
N PHE A 13 -4.17 5.35 -1.61
CA PHE A 13 -2.79 4.88 -1.70
C PHE A 13 -2.15 4.89 -0.33
N GLN A 14 -1.59 3.75 0.06
CA GLN A 14 -0.96 3.57 1.35
C GLN A 14 0.43 3.00 1.17
N ARG A 15 1.34 3.36 2.06
CA ARG A 15 2.65 2.76 2.07
C ARG A 15 2.53 1.27 2.40
N ILE A 16 3.55 0.51 2.04
CA ILE A 16 3.54 -0.93 2.31
C ILE A 16 3.26 -1.22 3.78
N GLN A 17 3.89 -0.48 4.68
CA GLN A 17 3.72 -0.68 6.10
C GLN A 17 2.27 -0.50 6.54
N ASP A 18 1.63 0.54 6.03
CA ASP A 18 0.23 0.81 6.37
C ASP A 18 -0.72 -0.15 5.67
N ALA A 19 -0.41 -0.50 4.42
CA ALA A 19 -1.20 -1.48 3.69
C ALA A 19 -1.19 -2.84 4.40
N CYS A 20 -0.05 -3.18 4.98
CA CYS A 20 0.07 -4.41 5.75
C CYS A 20 -0.93 -4.44 6.91
N ARG A 21 -1.07 -3.33 7.62
CA ARG A 21 -2.03 -3.24 8.72
C ARG A 21 -3.47 -3.30 8.23
N ILE A 22 -3.75 -2.60 7.14
CA ILE A 22 -5.11 -2.51 6.62
C ILE A 22 -5.58 -3.84 6.06
N THR A 23 -4.71 -4.53 5.33
CA THR A 23 -5.08 -5.75 4.62
C THR A 23 -4.80 -7.03 5.39
N GLY A 24 -3.93 -6.96 6.41
CA GLY A 24 -3.49 -8.15 7.13
C GLY A 24 -2.46 -8.95 6.38
N LEU A 25 -2.00 -8.49 5.24
CA LEU A 25 -0.96 -9.18 4.47
C LEU A 25 0.42 -8.78 4.97
N SER A 26 1.40 -9.65 4.76
CA SER A 26 2.76 -9.36 5.21
C SER A 26 3.41 -8.29 4.34
N GLN A 27 4.34 -7.56 4.95
CA GLN A 27 5.10 -6.55 4.21
C GLN A 27 5.89 -7.19 3.08
N TYR A 28 6.41 -8.38 3.32
CA TYR A 28 7.16 -9.11 2.31
C TYR A 28 6.30 -9.40 1.09
N TYR A 29 5.09 -9.90 1.33
CA TYR A 29 4.16 -10.22 0.26
C TYR A 29 3.82 -8.97 -0.57
N LEU A 30 3.51 -7.88 0.13
CA LEU A 30 3.15 -6.63 -0.54
C LEU A 30 4.31 -6.07 -1.36
N ARG A 31 5.50 -6.13 -0.79
CA ARG A 31 6.69 -5.64 -1.46
C ARG A 31 7.00 -6.46 -2.71
N ARG A 32 6.93 -7.78 -2.60
CA ARG A 32 7.16 -8.65 -3.74
C ARG A 32 6.14 -8.39 -4.83
N GLY A 33 4.89 -8.22 -4.45
CA GLY A 33 3.84 -7.92 -5.41
C GLY A 33 4.08 -6.61 -6.14
N CYS A 34 4.62 -5.61 -5.44
CA CYS A 34 4.99 -4.36 -6.08
C CYS A 34 6.13 -4.55 -7.07
N ILE A 35 7.13 -5.32 -6.69
CA ILE A 35 8.28 -5.58 -7.56
C ILE A 35 7.86 -6.38 -8.78
N ASP A 36 7.03 -7.39 -8.57
CA ASP A 36 6.56 -8.28 -9.62
C ASP A 36 5.46 -7.66 -10.49
N GLY A 37 4.86 -6.59 -10.02
CA GLY A 37 3.76 -5.96 -10.74
C GLY A 37 2.42 -6.64 -10.56
N THR A 38 2.29 -7.56 -9.60
CA THR A 38 1.03 -8.29 -9.37
C THR A 38 0.09 -7.56 -8.45
N ILE A 39 0.57 -6.58 -7.71
CA ILE A 39 -0.25 -5.77 -6.80
C ILE A 39 -0.38 -4.36 -7.38
N PRO A 40 -1.61 -3.82 -7.44
CA PRO A 40 -1.78 -2.45 -7.95
C PRO A 40 -1.07 -1.45 -7.03
N HIS A 41 -0.17 -0.70 -7.62
CA HIS A 41 0.66 0.24 -6.87
C HIS A 41 1.18 1.35 -7.78
N ILE A 42 1.72 2.38 -7.15
CA ILE A 42 2.50 3.39 -7.84
C ILE A 42 3.82 3.53 -7.09
N LYS A 43 4.83 4.02 -7.78
CA LYS A 43 6.11 4.26 -7.16
C LYS A 43 6.39 5.75 -7.14
N SER A 44 6.65 6.29 -5.97
CA SER A 44 6.99 7.70 -5.79
C SER A 44 8.41 7.77 -5.25
N GLY A 45 9.37 8.12 -6.09
CA GLY A 45 10.77 8.07 -5.70
C GLY A 45 11.18 6.64 -5.41
N THR A 46 11.56 6.38 -4.17
CA THR A 46 11.93 5.03 -3.74
C THR A 46 10.82 4.35 -2.95
N THR A 47 9.67 4.99 -2.83
CA THR A 47 8.57 4.51 -2.01
C THR A 47 7.47 3.90 -2.87
N TYR A 48 7.05 2.69 -2.52
CA TYR A 48 5.89 2.07 -3.15
C TYR A 48 4.63 2.47 -2.40
N MET A 49 3.62 2.89 -3.15
CA MET A 49 2.30 3.23 -2.58
C MET A 49 1.30 2.25 -3.18
N ILE A 50 0.62 1.52 -2.33
CA ILE A 50 -0.31 0.47 -2.75
C ILE A 50 -1.72 1.03 -2.87
N ASN A 51 -2.38 0.71 -3.98
CA ASN A 51 -3.76 1.11 -4.18
C ASN A 51 -4.67 0.13 -3.44
N ILE A 52 -5.10 0.52 -2.26
CA ILE A 52 -5.86 -0.35 -1.37
C ILE A 52 -7.20 -0.80 -1.98
N PRO A 53 -8.03 0.10 -2.52
CA PRO A 53 -9.31 -0.35 -3.09
C PRO A 53 -9.14 -1.40 -4.19
N LYS A 54 -8.18 -1.20 -5.08
CA LYS A 54 -7.94 -2.15 -6.15
C LYS A 54 -7.37 -3.46 -5.62
N LEU A 55 -6.50 -3.37 -4.61
CA LEU A 55 -5.93 -4.57 -4.02
C LEU A 55 -7.02 -5.41 -3.37
N LEU A 56 -7.89 -4.80 -2.58
CA LEU A 56 -8.97 -5.52 -1.93
C LEU A 56 -9.92 -6.15 -2.95
N LYS A 57 -10.19 -5.45 -4.03
CA LYS A 57 -11.02 -5.96 -5.10
C LYS A 57 -10.38 -7.17 -5.77
N LYS A 58 -9.07 -7.13 -5.93
CA LYS A 58 -8.33 -8.23 -6.54
C LYS A 58 -8.33 -9.48 -5.65
N LEU A 59 -8.33 -9.28 -4.34
CA LEU A 59 -8.30 -10.39 -3.39
C LEU A 59 -9.66 -11.07 -3.22
N ASN A 60 -10.72 -10.41 -3.63
CA ASN A 60 -12.06 -11.00 -3.53
C ASN A 60 -12.31 -11.97 -4.70
#